data_db88124fdb3189ddc8fa98adfaa32e27
#
_entry.id   db88124fdb3189ddc8fa98adfaa32e27
#
_cell.length_a   1.000
_cell.length_b   1.000
_cell.length_c   1.000
_cell.angle_alpha   90.00
_cell.angle_beta   90.00
_cell.angle_gamma   90.00
#
_symmetry.space_group_name_H-M   'P 1'
#
loop_
_entity.id
_entity.type
_entity.pdbx_description
1 polymer ?
#
loop_
_entity_poly.entity_id
_entity_poly.type
_entity_poly.pdbx_seq_one_letter_code
_entity_poly.pdbx_strand_id
1 'polypeptide(L)'
;MKNLLAFLALVLILVSCGGNKNNRAINEYLSAFLKDNKKVIAFGKLNVNSVLDKAGYKQIPKLGVVADNYLKELNASINIETPVYFALEGPLSEDGTPETAYAFFEVVNADSLVDKITQQGFDPEIDGDLRYIASGDVAIGVKNNLCVLISKKGEYDAKKMLKESFEKVKDDLSEGKVDDILQEEGDLVLGVSMENMYLTSNTELAELSKEKKEKVQEMVEESYILSTLKFEKGQTIFESKNLFSSALNEKMFLKEDGSAAIVSKLGAGNPTIGLSMNMDMKKLQGFLEEYSPNTLKDLGENAGGAASFLLASGGEDALSNLFSGEVGAVMVGAPNAYEGLSDFNFFVGLGKQGKMMADQAKMFLSLGMAEVNVDSKGLSAFSNKDFAPSAGKRLAIPKGCEEFGKKGITAFVNLEGVDLSSFEFENWQKIIYLIKNITFEMDNAGSRLVITAKDGSENMLKQSVDLMVEELADKIGALTL
;
A
#
# COMPACT_ATOMS: atom_id res chain seq x y z
N MET A 1 -9.97 -10.79 6.52
CA MET A 1 -8.78 -11.41 5.91
C MET A 1 -8.99 -12.85 5.43
N LYS A 2 -9.49 -13.81 6.24
CA LYS A 2 -9.69 -15.20 5.79
C LYS A 2 -10.56 -15.32 4.53
N ASN A 3 -11.66 -14.57 4.43
CA ASN A 3 -12.56 -14.61 3.27
C ASN A 3 -11.98 -13.90 2.04
N LEU A 4 -11.21 -12.82 2.22
CA LEU A 4 -10.50 -12.15 1.13
C LEU A 4 -9.37 -13.04 0.59
N LEU A 5 -8.65 -13.73 1.48
CA LEU A 5 -7.66 -14.75 1.09
C LEU A 5 -8.32 -15.96 0.42
N ALA A 6 -9.48 -16.41 0.91
CA ALA A 6 -10.25 -17.47 0.28
C ALA A 6 -10.81 -17.03 -1.09
N PHE A 7 -11.27 -15.78 -1.21
CA PHE A 7 -11.70 -15.17 -2.48
C PHE A 7 -10.51 -15.05 -3.45
N LEU A 8 -9.37 -14.50 -3.00
CA LEU A 8 -8.14 -14.45 -3.79
C LEU A 8 -7.62 -15.85 -4.15
N ALA A 9 -7.67 -16.80 -3.22
CA ALA A 9 -7.32 -18.20 -3.50
C ALA A 9 -8.27 -18.83 -4.50
N LEU A 10 -9.58 -18.56 -4.41
CA LEU A 10 -10.56 -19.03 -5.37
C LEU A 10 -10.34 -18.39 -6.75
N VAL A 11 -10.04 -17.08 -6.80
CA VAL A 11 -9.63 -16.39 -8.02
C VAL A 11 -8.33 -16.98 -8.56
N LEU A 12 -7.32 -17.20 -7.72
CA LEU A 12 -6.04 -17.82 -8.12
C LEU A 12 -6.22 -19.28 -8.56
N ILE A 13 -7.14 -20.02 -7.96
CA ILE A 13 -7.49 -21.41 -8.37
C ILE A 13 -8.20 -21.40 -9.72
N LEU A 14 -8.98 -20.36 -10.02
CA LEU A 14 -9.73 -20.26 -11.28
C LEU A 14 -8.91 -19.69 -12.44
N VAL A 15 -7.73 -19.08 -12.18
CA VAL A 15 -7.03 -18.27 -13.19
C VAL A 15 -5.58 -18.68 -13.35
N SER A 16 -5.26 -19.44 -14.39
CA SER A 16 -3.88 -19.71 -14.76
C SER A 16 -3.68 -20.23 -16.20
N CYS A 17 -2.88 -19.55 -16.99
CA CYS A 17 -2.18 -19.71 -18.31
C CYS A 17 -2.87 -19.34 -19.63
N GLY A 18 -2.32 -18.45 -20.37
CA GLY A 18 -1.91 -18.38 -21.77
C GLY A 18 -2.66 -17.47 -22.76
N GLY A 19 -2.02 -16.42 -23.33
CA GLY A 19 -2.26 -15.88 -24.69
C GLY A 19 -2.99 -14.53 -24.86
N ASN A 20 -2.22 -13.57 -25.25
CA ASN A 20 -2.59 -12.16 -25.49
C ASN A 20 -3.57 -11.96 -26.65
N LYS A 21 -4.86 -11.64 -26.40
CA LYS A 21 -5.76 -10.87 -27.27
C LYS A 21 -7.08 -10.52 -26.58
N ASN A 22 -7.44 -9.21 -26.54
CA ASN A 22 -8.73 -8.60 -26.16
C ASN A 22 -8.98 -8.22 -24.69
N ASN A 23 -8.05 -7.58 -24.03
CA ASN A 23 -8.30 -6.88 -22.75
C ASN A 23 -9.42 -5.81 -22.86
N ARG A 24 -9.72 -5.34 -24.08
CA ARG A 24 -10.68 -4.26 -24.33
C ARG A 24 -12.12 -4.63 -23.94
N ALA A 25 -12.53 -5.87 -24.16
CA ALA A 25 -13.91 -6.28 -23.90
C ALA A 25 -14.28 -6.30 -22.41
N ILE A 26 -13.35 -6.73 -21.53
CA ILE A 26 -13.60 -6.77 -20.08
C ILE A 26 -13.54 -5.36 -19.48
N ASN A 27 -12.62 -4.52 -19.96
CA ASN A 27 -12.54 -3.12 -19.53
C ASN A 27 -13.86 -2.38 -19.75
N GLU A 28 -14.56 -2.64 -20.88
CA GLU A 28 -15.86 -2.04 -21.17
C GLU A 28 -16.93 -2.42 -20.12
N TYR A 29 -16.97 -3.68 -19.70
CA TYR A 29 -17.91 -4.12 -18.64
C TYR A 29 -17.54 -3.52 -17.28
N LEU A 30 -16.27 -3.57 -16.91
CA LEU A 30 -15.82 -3.03 -15.64
C LEU A 30 -16.00 -1.51 -15.57
N SER A 31 -15.63 -0.79 -16.62
CA SER A 31 -15.83 0.67 -16.67
C SER A 31 -17.31 1.04 -16.56
N ALA A 32 -18.21 0.24 -17.19
CA ALA A 32 -19.65 0.38 -17.03
C ALA A 32 -20.09 0.19 -15.58
N PHE A 33 -19.64 -0.91 -15.00
CA PHE A 33 -19.97 -1.26 -13.62
C PHE A 33 -19.48 -0.20 -12.63
N LEU A 34 -18.29 0.37 -12.85
CA LEU A 34 -17.70 1.39 -11.99
C LEU A 34 -18.37 2.76 -12.11
N LYS A 35 -18.85 3.14 -13.31
CA LYS A 35 -19.44 4.45 -13.60
C LYS A 35 -20.63 4.77 -12.70
N ASP A 36 -21.51 3.81 -12.52
CA ASP A 36 -22.78 4.00 -11.82
C ASP A 36 -22.75 3.47 -10.36
N ASN A 37 -21.69 2.72 -10.00
CA ASN A 37 -21.60 2.10 -8.68
C ASN A 37 -20.75 2.92 -7.69
N LYS A 38 -21.39 3.91 -7.06
CA LYS A 38 -20.75 4.76 -6.02
C LYS A 38 -20.35 4.00 -4.74
N LYS A 39 -20.60 2.69 -4.64
CA LYS A 39 -20.14 1.86 -3.53
C LYS A 39 -18.74 1.28 -3.77
N VAL A 40 -18.28 1.23 -5.02
CA VAL A 40 -16.96 0.68 -5.32
C VAL A 40 -15.88 1.62 -4.84
N ILE A 41 -15.20 1.21 -3.78
CA ILE A 41 -14.09 1.97 -3.16
C ILE A 41 -12.74 1.66 -3.79
N ALA A 42 -12.58 0.45 -4.34
CA ALA A 42 -11.34 0.04 -4.99
C ALA A 42 -11.63 -0.89 -6.16
N PHE A 43 -10.80 -0.81 -7.20
CA PHE A 43 -10.89 -1.64 -8.40
C PHE A 43 -9.50 -1.82 -9.02
N GLY A 44 -9.36 -2.79 -9.91
CA GLY A 44 -8.07 -2.99 -10.54
C GLY A 44 -7.96 -4.29 -11.34
N LYS A 45 -6.72 -4.71 -11.56
CA LYS A 45 -6.41 -5.95 -12.26
C LYS A 45 -5.21 -6.67 -11.66
N LEU A 46 -5.23 -7.99 -11.74
CA LEU A 46 -4.15 -8.89 -11.36
C LEU A 46 -3.69 -9.67 -12.60
N ASN A 47 -2.42 -9.52 -12.97
CA ASN A 47 -1.78 -10.27 -14.03
C ASN A 47 -1.28 -11.62 -13.50
N VAL A 48 -2.19 -12.59 -13.37
CA VAL A 48 -1.91 -13.86 -12.71
C VAL A 48 -0.80 -14.64 -13.40
N ASN A 49 -0.81 -14.69 -14.74
CA ASN A 49 0.23 -15.36 -15.47
C ASN A 49 1.62 -14.77 -15.19
N SER A 50 1.74 -13.44 -15.21
CA SER A 50 2.98 -12.75 -14.86
C SER A 50 3.44 -13.11 -13.44
N VAL A 51 2.53 -13.10 -12.47
CA VAL A 51 2.84 -13.45 -11.07
C VAL A 51 3.33 -14.90 -10.96
N LEU A 52 2.64 -15.84 -11.61
CA LEU A 52 3.03 -17.27 -11.58
C LEU A 52 4.37 -17.53 -12.26
N ASP A 53 4.61 -16.95 -13.43
CA ASP A 53 5.89 -17.08 -14.13
C ASP A 53 7.04 -16.48 -13.30
N LYS A 54 6.83 -15.33 -12.68
CA LYS A 54 7.80 -14.68 -11.79
C LYS A 54 8.02 -15.45 -10.48
N ALA A 55 7.00 -16.16 -10.00
CA ALA A 55 7.10 -17.08 -8.87
C ALA A 55 7.91 -18.36 -9.20
N GLY A 56 8.16 -18.63 -10.48
CA GLY A 56 8.91 -19.81 -10.90
C GLY A 56 8.18 -21.13 -10.62
N TYR A 57 6.84 -21.13 -10.55
CA TYR A 57 6.04 -22.28 -10.09
C TYR A 57 6.34 -23.60 -10.84
N LYS A 58 6.68 -23.53 -12.15
CA LYS A 58 7.05 -24.69 -12.99
C LYS A 58 8.30 -25.38 -12.50
N GLN A 59 9.16 -24.68 -11.76
CA GLN A 59 10.43 -25.21 -11.25
C GLN A 59 10.28 -25.91 -9.88
N ILE A 60 9.11 -25.77 -9.22
CA ILE A 60 8.86 -26.39 -7.92
C ILE A 60 8.71 -27.92 -8.11
N PRO A 61 9.60 -28.74 -7.52
CA PRO A 61 9.56 -30.18 -7.69
C PRO A 61 8.20 -30.78 -7.31
N LYS A 62 7.67 -31.69 -8.15
CA LYS A 62 6.36 -32.35 -8.02
C LYS A 62 5.15 -31.38 -8.09
N LEU A 63 5.16 -30.27 -7.34
CA LEU A 63 4.06 -29.28 -7.36
C LEU A 63 3.97 -28.58 -8.71
N GLY A 64 5.08 -28.22 -9.33
CA GLY A 64 5.10 -27.57 -10.64
C GLY A 64 4.40 -28.40 -11.73
N VAL A 65 4.62 -29.71 -11.75
CA VAL A 65 3.95 -30.59 -12.74
C VAL A 65 2.45 -30.68 -12.46
N VAL A 66 2.03 -30.80 -11.20
CA VAL A 66 0.62 -30.85 -10.81
C VAL A 66 -0.06 -29.51 -11.14
N ALA A 67 0.57 -28.41 -10.77
CA ALA A 67 0.09 -27.08 -11.09
C ALA A 67 -0.03 -26.87 -12.61
N ASP A 68 1.01 -27.20 -13.38
CA ASP A 68 1.01 -27.02 -14.84
C ASP A 68 -0.11 -27.84 -15.52
N ASN A 69 -0.37 -29.07 -15.07
CA ASN A 69 -1.47 -29.87 -15.57
C ASN A 69 -2.85 -29.26 -15.22
N TYR A 70 -3.03 -28.88 -13.97
CA TYR A 70 -4.26 -28.23 -13.53
C TYR A 70 -4.51 -26.93 -14.30
N LEU A 71 -3.46 -26.15 -14.50
CA LEU A 71 -3.48 -24.93 -15.24
C LEU A 71 -3.85 -25.13 -16.72
N LYS A 72 -3.34 -26.17 -17.37
CA LYS A 72 -3.72 -26.55 -18.74
C LYS A 72 -5.20 -26.94 -18.85
N GLU A 73 -5.71 -27.64 -17.85
CA GLU A 73 -7.12 -28.00 -17.80
C GLU A 73 -8.03 -26.78 -17.62
N LEU A 74 -7.64 -25.82 -16.80
CA LEU A 74 -8.38 -24.57 -16.62
C LEU A 74 -8.36 -23.72 -17.90
N ASN A 75 -7.22 -23.66 -18.58
CA ASN A 75 -7.05 -22.87 -19.80
C ASN A 75 -7.98 -23.30 -20.93
N ALA A 76 -8.47 -24.52 -20.94
CA ALA A 76 -9.50 -24.96 -21.86
C ALA A 76 -10.86 -24.23 -21.64
N SER A 77 -11.05 -23.61 -20.50
CA SER A 77 -12.31 -22.97 -20.10
C SER A 77 -12.19 -21.47 -19.87
N ILE A 78 -11.08 -21.01 -19.27
CA ILE A 78 -10.84 -19.63 -18.86
C ILE A 78 -9.60 -19.10 -19.57
N ASN A 79 -9.66 -17.87 -20.07
CA ASN A 79 -8.49 -17.21 -20.63
C ASN A 79 -7.69 -16.53 -19.50
N ILE A 80 -6.60 -17.15 -19.11
CA ILE A 80 -5.78 -16.71 -18.00
C ILE A 80 -4.59 -15.83 -18.42
N GLU A 81 -4.38 -15.59 -19.73
CA GLU A 81 -3.45 -14.57 -20.21
C GLU A 81 -4.05 -13.17 -20.17
N THR A 82 -5.37 -13.08 -20.12
CA THR A 82 -6.02 -11.83 -19.75
C THR A 82 -5.95 -11.64 -18.25
N PRO A 83 -5.69 -10.41 -17.75
CA PRO A 83 -5.77 -10.13 -16.34
C PRO A 83 -7.14 -10.47 -15.76
N VAL A 84 -7.16 -10.86 -14.48
CA VAL A 84 -8.39 -10.84 -13.69
C VAL A 84 -8.62 -9.42 -13.23
N TYR A 85 -9.75 -8.87 -13.57
CA TYR A 85 -10.19 -7.58 -13.07
C TYR A 85 -11.02 -7.77 -11.81
N PHE A 86 -10.99 -6.80 -10.92
CA PHE A 86 -11.76 -6.87 -9.67
C PHE A 86 -12.31 -5.51 -9.28
N ALA A 87 -13.37 -5.54 -8.48
CA ALA A 87 -13.96 -4.38 -7.82
C ALA A 87 -14.37 -4.74 -6.39
N LEU A 88 -14.17 -3.81 -5.46
CA LEU A 88 -14.45 -3.98 -4.04
C LEU A 88 -15.42 -2.89 -3.59
N GLU A 89 -16.58 -3.29 -3.05
CA GLU A 89 -17.55 -2.34 -2.48
C GLU A 89 -17.32 -2.12 -0.99
N GLY A 90 -17.42 -0.87 -0.58
CA GLY A 90 -17.44 -0.46 0.82
C GLY A 90 -18.84 -0.57 1.47
N PRO A 91 -18.91 -0.29 2.79
CA PRO A 91 -17.79 0.08 3.64
C PRO A 91 -16.81 -1.07 3.92
N LEU A 92 -15.60 -0.74 4.32
CA LEU A 92 -14.70 -1.73 4.90
C LEU A 92 -15.13 -2.03 6.34
N SER A 93 -15.11 -3.30 6.71
CA SER A 93 -15.26 -3.71 8.11
C SER A 93 -14.02 -3.37 8.94
N GLU A 94 -14.08 -3.48 10.26
CA GLU A 94 -12.95 -3.18 11.16
C GLU A 94 -11.67 -3.98 10.84
N ASP A 95 -11.81 -5.17 10.26
CA ASP A 95 -10.69 -6.00 9.80
C ASP A 95 -10.24 -5.68 8.36
N GLY A 96 -10.77 -4.61 7.75
CA GLY A 96 -10.46 -4.18 6.39
C GLY A 96 -11.08 -5.03 5.28
N THR A 97 -12.09 -5.87 5.60
CA THR A 97 -12.78 -6.68 4.59
C THR A 97 -13.87 -5.86 3.89
N PRO A 98 -13.94 -5.82 2.55
CA PRO A 98 -15.00 -5.15 1.82
C PRO A 98 -16.36 -5.83 2.01
N GLU A 99 -17.46 -5.07 1.88
CA GLU A 99 -18.83 -5.61 1.94
C GLU A 99 -19.07 -6.62 0.82
N THR A 100 -18.63 -6.27 -0.39
CA THR A 100 -18.77 -7.12 -1.58
C THR A 100 -17.47 -7.06 -2.38
N ALA A 101 -17.06 -8.20 -2.93
CA ALA A 101 -15.97 -8.30 -3.88
C ALA A 101 -16.45 -8.94 -5.18
N TYR A 102 -16.03 -8.37 -6.30
CA TYR A 102 -16.29 -8.85 -7.65
C TYR A 102 -14.97 -9.23 -8.31
N ALA A 103 -15.01 -10.31 -9.13
CA ALA A 103 -13.94 -10.60 -10.08
C ALA A 103 -14.54 -10.84 -11.48
N PHE A 104 -13.89 -10.31 -12.49
CA PHE A 104 -14.26 -10.39 -13.89
C PHE A 104 -13.13 -11.05 -14.67
N PHE A 105 -13.42 -12.08 -15.44
CA PHE A 105 -12.40 -12.76 -16.24
C PHE A 105 -12.97 -13.35 -17.52
N GLU A 106 -12.11 -13.48 -18.51
CA GLU A 106 -12.49 -13.97 -19.84
C GLU A 106 -12.64 -15.49 -19.84
N VAL A 107 -13.69 -15.96 -20.47
CA VAL A 107 -13.98 -17.37 -20.67
C VAL A 107 -13.72 -17.75 -22.12
N VAL A 108 -12.87 -18.76 -22.31
CA VAL A 108 -12.57 -19.33 -23.65
C VAL A 108 -13.72 -20.20 -24.13
N ASN A 109 -14.28 -21.01 -23.21
CA ASN A 109 -15.36 -21.92 -23.49
C ASN A 109 -16.34 -21.98 -22.31
N ALA A 110 -17.46 -21.30 -22.43
CA ALA A 110 -18.50 -21.21 -21.41
C ALA A 110 -19.10 -22.58 -21.05
N ASP A 111 -19.31 -23.47 -22.04
CA ASP A 111 -19.85 -24.81 -21.80
C ASP A 111 -18.86 -25.64 -20.97
N SER A 112 -17.59 -25.63 -21.36
CA SER A 112 -16.54 -26.32 -20.60
C SER A 112 -16.41 -25.83 -19.15
N LEU A 113 -16.55 -24.51 -18.93
CA LEU A 113 -16.52 -23.96 -17.57
C LEU A 113 -17.72 -24.42 -16.75
N VAL A 114 -18.93 -24.34 -17.30
CA VAL A 114 -20.16 -24.77 -16.66
C VAL A 114 -20.12 -26.28 -16.38
N ASP A 115 -19.66 -27.12 -17.30
CA ASP A 115 -19.51 -28.56 -17.10
C ASP A 115 -18.56 -28.86 -15.94
N LYS A 116 -17.44 -28.16 -15.85
CA LYS A 116 -16.48 -28.33 -14.70
C LYS A 116 -17.12 -27.98 -13.37
N ILE A 117 -17.88 -26.88 -13.32
CA ILE A 117 -18.58 -26.47 -12.10
C ILE A 117 -19.66 -27.51 -11.73
N THR A 118 -20.38 -28.03 -12.72
CA THR A 118 -21.37 -29.10 -12.51
C THR A 118 -20.74 -30.40 -11.99
N GLN A 119 -19.54 -30.75 -12.48
CA GLN A 119 -18.79 -31.91 -11.97
C GLN A 119 -18.35 -31.78 -10.52
N GLN A 120 -18.27 -30.54 -9.99
CA GLN A 120 -18.02 -30.28 -8.57
C GLN A 120 -19.30 -30.36 -7.72
N GLY A 121 -20.44 -30.73 -8.31
CA GLY A 121 -21.72 -30.92 -7.61
C GLY A 121 -22.59 -29.66 -7.51
N PHE A 122 -22.33 -28.66 -8.34
CA PHE A 122 -23.16 -27.45 -8.43
C PHE A 122 -24.01 -27.50 -9.69
N ASP A 123 -25.35 -27.33 -9.52
CA ASP A 123 -26.28 -27.29 -10.62
C ASP A 123 -26.52 -25.81 -11.05
N PRO A 124 -26.10 -25.42 -12.26
CA PRO A 124 -26.29 -24.05 -12.74
C PRO A 124 -27.75 -23.76 -13.09
N GLU A 125 -28.22 -22.61 -12.67
CA GLU A 125 -29.48 -22.04 -13.13
C GLU A 125 -29.28 -21.31 -14.47
N ILE A 126 -30.32 -21.28 -15.30
CA ILE A 126 -30.30 -20.64 -16.62
C ILE A 126 -31.36 -19.55 -16.67
N ASP A 127 -30.95 -18.34 -17.09
CA ASP A 127 -31.85 -17.22 -17.32
C ASP A 127 -31.46 -16.50 -18.63
N GLY A 128 -32.09 -16.90 -19.73
CA GLY A 128 -31.71 -16.48 -21.07
C GLY A 128 -30.32 -16.98 -21.45
N ASP A 129 -29.41 -16.04 -21.68
CA ASP A 129 -28.00 -16.32 -21.98
C ASP A 129 -27.07 -16.33 -20.75
N LEU A 130 -27.60 -16.01 -19.57
CA LEU A 130 -26.89 -16.08 -18.30
C LEU A 130 -27.04 -17.48 -17.69
N ARG A 131 -25.91 -18.13 -17.42
CA ARG A 131 -25.83 -19.34 -16.57
C ARG A 131 -25.17 -18.95 -15.28
N TYR A 132 -25.78 -19.31 -14.15
CA TYR A 132 -25.25 -18.88 -12.85
C TYR A 132 -25.48 -19.91 -11.76
N ILE A 133 -24.64 -19.82 -10.73
CA ILE A 133 -24.71 -20.58 -9.51
C ILE A 133 -24.61 -19.60 -8.37
N ALA A 134 -25.44 -19.79 -7.33
CA ALA A 134 -25.35 -19.06 -6.08
C ALA A 134 -25.31 -20.06 -4.93
N SER A 135 -24.30 -19.97 -4.07
CA SER A 135 -24.14 -20.85 -2.91
C SER A 135 -23.53 -20.08 -1.75
N GLY A 136 -24.31 -19.86 -0.69
CA GLY A 136 -23.88 -19.08 0.46
C GLY A 136 -23.46 -17.67 0.09
N ASP A 137 -22.23 -17.32 0.46
CA ASP A 137 -21.64 -15.99 0.23
C ASP A 137 -21.07 -15.80 -1.18
N VAL A 138 -21.19 -16.78 -2.09
CA VAL A 138 -20.56 -16.75 -3.41
C VAL A 138 -21.58 -16.97 -4.52
N ALA A 139 -21.47 -16.15 -5.58
CA ALA A 139 -22.20 -16.36 -6.82
C ALA A 139 -21.23 -16.30 -8.01
N ILE A 140 -21.45 -17.16 -9.01
CA ILE A 140 -20.68 -17.20 -10.25
C ILE A 140 -21.69 -17.11 -11.39
N GLY A 141 -21.48 -16.21 -12.33
CA GLY A 141 -22.27 -16.08 -13.53
C GLY A 141 -21.40 -16.13 -14.77
N VAL A 142 -21.88 -16.80 -15.82
CA VAL A 142 -21.22 -16.90 -17.12
C VAL A 142 -22.20 -16.43 -18.19
N LYS A 143 -21.77 -15.48 -18.99
CA LYS A 143 -22.54 -14.96 -20.13
C LYS A 143 -21.57 -14.65 -21.28
N ASN A 144 -21.81 -15.26 -22.44
CA ASN A 144 -20.90 -15.17 -23.58
C ASN A 144 -19.48 -15.63 -23.20
N ASN A 145 -18.49 -14.75 -23.36
CA ASN A 145 -17.09 -14.96 -23.01
C ASN A 145 -16.66 -14.26 -21.70
N LEU A 146 -17.60 -13.87 -20.88
CA LEU A 146 -17.33 -13.22 -19.59
C LEU A 146 -17.83 -14.10 -18.43
N CYS A 147 -17.01 -14.26 -17.41
CA CYS A 147 -17.41 -14.78 -16.11
C CYS A 147 -17.29 -13.68 -15.05
N VAL A 148 -18.29 -13.60 -14.21
CA VAL A 148 -18.31 -12.72 -13.03
C VAL A 148 -18.46 -13.58 -11.80
N LEU A 149 -17.55 -13.40 -10.85
CA LEU A 149 -17.62 -13.99 -9.51
C LEU A 149 -17.93 -12.88 -8.51
N ILE A 150 -18.89 -13.11 -7.64
CA ILE A 150 -19.30 -12.22 -6.55
C ILE A 150 -19.07 -12.93 -5.23
N SER A 151 -18.45 -12.24 -4.28
CA SER A 151 -18.40 -12.67 -2.88
C SER A 151 -19.03 -11.60 -2.01
N LYS A 152 -20.14 -11.94 -1.35
CA LYS A 152 -20.88 -11.04 -0.47
C LYS A 152 -21.40 -11.79 0.73
N LYS A 153 -21.19 -11.24 1.93
CA LYS A 153 -21.72 -11.83 3.17
C LYS A 153 -23.22 -11.58 3.31
N GLY A 154 -23.95 -12.59 3.80
CA GLY A 154 -25.36 -12.48 4.12
C GLY A 154 -26.31 -12.75 2.95
N GLU A 155 -27.58 -12.48 3.15
CA GLU A 155 -28.60 -12.69 2.11
C GLU A 155 -28.54 -11.59 1.06
N TYR A 156 -28.52 -11.98 -0.22
CA TYR A 156 -28.52 -11.07 -1.37
C TYR A 156 -29.15 -11.73 -2.62
N ASP A 157 -29.66 -10.90 -3.52
CA ASP A 157 -30.17 -11.35 -4.82
C ASP A 157 -29.00 -11.54 -5.81
N ALA A 158 -28.40 -12.73 -5.79
CA ALA A 158 -27.27 -13.09 -6.64
C ALA A 158 -27.60 -12.92 -8.14
N LYS A 159 -28.79 -13.30 -8.58
CA LYS A 159 -29.24 -13.18 -9.96
C LYS A 159 -29.28 -11.72 -10.41
N LYS A 160 -29.86 -10.85 -9.59
CA LYS A 160 -29.92 -9.41 -9.88
C LYS A 160 -28.53 -8.80 -9.97
N MET A 161 -27.67 -9.06 -8.97
CA MET A 161 -26.31 -8.52 -8.94
C MET A 161 -25.49 -9.00 -10.14
N LEU A 162 -25.60 -10.29 -10.51
CA LEU A 162 -24.94 -10.81 -11.71
C LEU A 162 -25.43 -10.12 -12.97
N LYS A 163 -26.76 -9.94 -13.15
CA LYS A 163 -27.31 -9.24 -14.32
C LYS A 163 -26.76 -7.82 -14.46
N GLU A 164 -26.73 -7.06 -13.37
CA GLU A 164 -26.16 -5.71 -13.33
C GLU A 164 -24.68 -5.70 -13.72
N SER A 165 -23.90 -6.71 -13.29
CA SER A 165 -22.48 -6.85 -13.63
C SER A 165 -22.21 -7.20 -15.11
N PHE A 166 -23.22 -7.70 -15.85
CA PHE A 166 -23.12 -8.01 -17.27
C PHE A 166 -23.68 -6.89 -18.18
N GLU A 167 -24.08 -5.77 -17.61
CA GLU A 167 -24.51 -4.62 -18.41
C GLU A 167 -23.29 -3.97 -19.07
N LYS A 168 -23.47 -3.61 -20.34
CA LYS A 168 -22.44 -2.90 -21.12
C LYS A 168 -22.78 -1.43 -21.21
N VAL A 169 -21.77 -0.59 -21.18
CA VAL A 169 -21.95 0.80 -21.61
C VAL A 169 -22.16 0.84 -23.14
N LYS A 170 -23.13 1.61 -23.58
CA LYS A 170 -23.43 1.78 -25.01
C LYS A 170 -22.52 2.80 -25.70
N ASP A 171 -21.89 3.67 -24.91
CA ASP A 171 -21.04 4.76 -25.40
C ASP A 171 -19.56 4.46 -25.12
N ASP A 172 -18.68 4.95 -26.00
CA ASP A 172 -17.23 4.77 -25.88
C ASP A 172 -16.72 5.48 -24.63
N LEU A 173 -16.43 4.71 -23.58
CA LEU A 173 -15.90 5.21 -22.29
C LEU A 173 -14.36 5.26 -22.29
N SER A 174 -13.75 5.30 -23.45
CA SER A 174 -12.28 5.23 -23.57
C SER A 174 -11.52 6.47 -23.06
N GLU A 175 -12.19 7.40 -22.39
CA GLU A 175 -11.57 8.62 -21.87
C GLU A 175 -11.89 8.82 -20.39
N GLY A 176 -10.89 8.69 -19.52
CA GLY A 176 -11.01 9.04 -18.11
C GLY A 176 -9.99 8.35 -17.19
N LYS A 177 -9.85 8.87 -15.97
CA LYS A 177 -8.90 8.36 -14.95
C LYS A 177 -9.06 6.86 -14.66
N VAL A 178 -10.27 6.32 -14.75
CA VAL A 178 -10.55 4.89 -14.55
C VAL A 178 -9.87 4.04 -15.64
N ASP A 179 -10.00 4.45 -16.89
CA ASP A 179 -9.35 3.75 -18.00
C ASP A 179 -7.83 3.87 -17.93
N ASP A 180 -7.30 5.03 -17.61
CA ASP A 180 -5.87 5.23 -17.39
C ASP A 180 -5.34 4.27 -16.32
N ILE A 181 -6.08 4.12 -15.21
CA ILE A 181 -5.74 3.18 -14.13
C ILE A 181 -5.75 1.73 -14.65
N LEU A 182 -6.79 1.33 -15.38
CA LEU A 182 -6.91 -0.04 -15.87
C LEU A 182 -5.91 -0.37 -16.99
N GLN A 183 -5.36 0.63 -17.69
CA GLN A 183 -4.32 0.46 -18.70
C GLN A 183 -2.90 0.41 -18.10
N GLU A 184 -2.70 0.90 -16.87
CA GLU A 184 -1.36 0.92 -16.25
C GLU A 184 -0.72 -0.48 -16.19
N GLU A 185 0.61 -0.55 -16.32
CA GLU A 185 1.37 -1.79 -16.31
C GLU A 185 1.79 -2.19 -14.89
N GLY A 186 1.56 -3.46 -14.54
CA GLY A 186 1.95 -4.01 -13.23
C GLY A 186 1.53 -5.46 -13.09
N ASP A 187 2.08 -6.17 -12.13
CA ASP A 187 1.62 -7.51 -11.74
C ASP A 187 0.27 -7.41 -11.01
N LEU A 188 0.12 -6.39 -10.20
CA LEU A 188 -1.14 -5.93 -9.63
C LEU A 188 -1.27 -4.43 -9.89
N VAL A 189 -2.44 -4.00 -10.34
CA VAL A 189 -2.84 -2.59 -10.47
C VAL A 189 -4.08 -2.37 -9.64
N LEU A 190 -4.08 -1.33 -8.82
CA LEU A 190 -5.16 -0.98 -7.90
C LEU A 190 -5.49 0.51 -8.02
N GLY A 191 -6.73 0.83 -8.32
CA GLY A 191 -7.31 2.15 -8.22
C GLY A 191 -8.18 2.27 -6.97
N VAL A 192 -7.98 3.31 -6.17
CA VAL A 192 -8.81 3.60 -4.99
C VAL A 192 -9.54 4.92 -5.23
N SER A 193 -10.86 4.91 -5.18
CA SER A 193 -11.69 6.11 -5.29
C SER A 193 -11.80 6.81 -3.95
N MET A 194 -11.23 8.00 -3.83
CA MET A 194 -11.31 8.81 -2.61
C MET A 194 -12.75 9.27 -2.35
N GLU A 195 -13.50 9.63 -3.41
CA GLU A 195 -14.91 10.01 -3.31
C GLU A 195 -15.75 8.86 -2.73
N ASN A 196 -15.65 7.66 -3.29
CA ASN A 196 -16.45 6.53 -2.87
C ASN A 196 -16.04 6.02 -1.48
N MET A 197 -14.75 6.05 -1.14
CA MET A 197 -14.29 5.82 0.23
C MET A 197 -14.92 6.80 1.21
N TYR A 198 -14.95 8.09 0.87
CA TYR A 198 -15.60 9.11 1.68
C TYR A 198 -17.10 8.84 1.85
N LEU A 199 -17.83 8.54 0.75
CA LEU A 199 -19.28 8.31 0.76
C LEU A 199 -19.68 7.05 1.55
N THR A 200 -18.84 6.03 1.58
CA THR A 200 -19.10 4.75 2.28
C THR A 200 -18.56 4.71 3.71
N SER A 201 -17.64 5.62 4.06
CA SER A 201 -17.04 5.70 5.40
C SER A 201 -18.02 6.29 6.41
N ASN A 202 -18.37 5.53 7.44
CA ASN A 202 -19.40 5.92 8.41
C ASN A 202 -18.88 6.54 9.73
N THR A 203 -17.56 6.62 9.96
CA THR A 203 -17.08 6.73 11.34
C THR A 203 -16.56 8.10 11.76
N GLU A 204 -15.50 8.64 11.17
CA GLU A 204 -14.88 9.84 11.75
C GLU A 204 -15.44 11.17 11.20
N LEU A 205 -16.02 11.12 10.03
CA LEU A 205 -16.61 12.29 9.39
C LEU A 205 -18.04 12.58 9.89
N ALA A 206 -18.61 11.70 10.73
CA ALA A 206 -19.94 11.91 11.32
C ALA A 206 -20.02 13.19 12.15
N GLU A 207 -18.92 13.62 12.75
CA GLU A 207 -18.83 14.82 13.60
C GLU A 207 -18.72 16.14 12.81
N LEU A 208 -18.44 16.09 11.51
CA LEU A 208 -18.37 17.29 10.69
C LEU A 208 -19.76 17.88 10.44
N SER A 209 -19.84 19.21 10.42
CA SER A 209 -21.05 19.91 9.98
C SER A 209 -21.41 19.56 8.53
N LYS A 210 -22.69 19.70 8.17
CA LYS A 210 -23.17 19.44 6.80
C LYS A 210 -22.35 20.19 5.74
N GLU A 211 -22.09 21.49 5.98
CA GLU A 211 -21.30 22.33 5.09
C GLU A 211 -19.88 21.81 4.89
N LYS A 212 -19.22 21.34 5.97
CA LYS A 212 -17.88 20.75 5.88
C LYS A 212 -17.90 19.42 5.12
N LYS A 213 -18.94 18.60 5.30
CA LYS A 213 -19.12 17.37 4.55
C LYS A 213 -19.24 17.61 3.04
N GLU A 214 -20.01 18.59 2.65
CA GLU A 214 -20.17 18.99 1.24
C GLU A 214 -18.82 19.47 0.66
N LYS A 215 -18.07 20.29 1.39
CA LYS A 215 -16.72 20.72 0.96
C LYS A 215 -15.72 19.56 0.82
N VAL A 216 -15.73 18.61 1.75
CA VAL A 216 -14.86 17.41 1.63
C VAL A 216 -15.27 16.59 0.41
N GLN A 217 -16.56 16.40 0.18
CA GLN A 217 -17.05 15.67 -0.98
C GLN A 217 -16.60 16.31 -2.29
N GLU A 218 -16.79 17.64 -2.44
CA GLU A 218 -16.31 18.40 -3.61
C GLU A 218 -14.78 18.28 -3.79
N MET A 219 -14.04 18.28 -2.69
CA MET A 219 -12.57 18.15 -2.72
C MET A 219 -12.10 16.79 -3.22
N VAL A 220 -12.78 15.69 -2.82
CA VAL A 220 -12.40 14.33 -3.18
C VAL A 220 -13.05 13.82 -4.46
N GLU A 221 -13.97 14.61 -5.06
CA GLU A 221 -14.63 14.27 -6.30
C GLU A 221 -13.60 13.96 -7.41
N GLU A 222 -13.83 12.88 -8.16
CA GLU A 222 -12.93 12.38 -9.21
C GLU A 222 -11.46 12.22 -8.78
N SER A 223 -11.20 12.03 -7.49
CA SER A 223 -9.87 11.82 -6.95
C SER A 223 -9.60 10.33 -6.75
N TYR A 224 -8.46 9.86 -7.27
CA TYR A 224 -8.05 8.46 -7.18
C TYR A 224 -6.61 8.35 -6.69
N ILE A 225 -6.30 7.23 -6.05
CA ILE A 225 -4.92 6.76 -5.84
C ILE A 225 -4.74 5.55 -6.77
N LEU A 226 -3.83 5.67 -7.71
CA LEU A 226 -3.37 4.55 -8.53
C LEU A 226 -2.17 3.91 -7.84
N SER A 227 -2.22 2.60 -7.61
CA SER A 227 -1.10 1.84 -7.06
C SER A 227 -0.74 0.66 -7.96
N THR A 228 0.54 0.41 -8.12
CA THR A 228 1.07 -0.73 -8.87
C THR A 228 2.03 -1.54 -8.02
N LEU A 229 1.98 -2.85 -8.17
CA LEU A 229 2.96 -3.78 -7.60
C LEU A 229 3.66 -4.50 -8.75
N LYS A 230 5.00 -4.51 -8.73
CA LYS A 230 5.84 -5.18 -9.73
C LYS A 230 6.87 -6.07 -9.03
N PHE A 231 6.89 -7.34 -9.41
CA PHE A 231 7.94 -8.26 -9.00
C PHE A 231 9.02 -8.30 -10.08
N GLU A 232 10.21 -7.86 -9.74
CA GLU A 232 11.33 -7.78 -10.68
C GLU A 232 12.52 -8.62 -10.20
N LYS A 233 13.56 -8.73 -11.04
CA LYS A 233 14.81 -9.36 -10.62
C LYS A 233 15.44 -8.55 -9.49
N GLY A 234 15.63 -9.21 -8.35
CA GLY A 234 16.22 -8.60 -7.15
C GLY A 234 15.38 -7.52 -6.48
N GLN A 235 14.15 -7.25 -6.93
CA GLN A 235 13.33 -6.18 -6.37
C GLN A 235 11.84 -6.50 -6.37
N THR A 236 11.14 -6.01 -5.34
CA THR A 236 9.68 -5.81 -5.36
C THR A 236 9.42 -4.32 -5.25
N ILE A 237 8.66 -3.78 -6.20
CA ILE A 237 8.38 -2.35 -6.31
C ILE A 237 6.88 -2.13 -6.12
N PHE A 238 6.52 -1.29 -5.16
CA PHE A 238 5.18 -0.76 -4.99
C PHE A 238 5.23 0.75 -5.26
N GLU A 239 4.46 1.21 -6.25
CA GLU A 239 4.36 2.62 -6.61
C GLU A 239 2.92 3.09 -6.49
N SER A 240 2.72 4.30 -5.98
CA SER A 240 1.43 4.97 -5.99
C SER A 240 1.55 6.33 -6.66
N LYS A 241 0.54 6.68 -7.46
CA LYS A 241 0.37 8.01 -8.07
C LYS A 241 -0.93 8.62 -7.56
N ASN A 242 -0.88 9.85 -7.14
CA ASN A 242 -2.05 10.62 -6.71
C ASN A 242 -2.71 11.27 -7.94
N LEU A 243 -3.86 10.76 -8.36
CA LEU A 243 -4.68 11.31 -9.43
C LEU A 243 -5.78 12.20 -8.83
N PHE A 244 -5.36 13.17 -8.03
CA PHE A 244 -6.26 14.02 -7.25
C PHE A 244 -6.89 15.12 -8.08
N SER A 245 -8.02 15.65 -7.62
CA SER A 245 -8.60 16.91 -8.08
C SER A 245 -7.66 18.08 -7.76
N SER A 246 -7.81 19.21 -8.45
CA SER A 246 -7.05 20.43 -8.12
C SER A 246 -7.29 20.88 -6.69
N ALA A 247 -8.55 20.77 -6.21
CA ALA A 247 -8.93 21.15 -4.86
C ALA A 247 -8.21 20.32 -3.78
N LEU A 248 -8.09 19.00 -3.99
CA LEU A 248 -7.36 18.14 -3.07
C LEU A 248 -5.84 18.38 -3.13
N ASN A 249 -5.28 18.56 -4.33
CA ASN A 249 -3.86 18.85 -4.50
C ASN A 249 -3.42 20.15 -3.80
N GLU A 250 -4.25 21.18 -3.78
CA GLU A 250 -3.97 22.43 -3.06
C GLU A 250 -3.83 22.23 -1.55
N LYS A 251 -4.51 21.22 -1.00
CA LYS A 251 -4.47 20.88 0.44
C LYS A 251 -3.28 20.01 0.84
N MET A 252 -2.53 19.48 -0.13
CA MET A 252 -1.36 18.65 0.16
C MET A 252 -0.27 19.51 0.81
N PHE A 253 0.31 18.98 1.86
CA PHE A 253 1.26 19.70 2.72
C PHE A 253 2.67 19.12 2.75
N LEU A 254 2.99 18.07 1.97
CA LEU A 254 4.36 17.65 1.79
C LEU A 254 5.08 18.64 0.86
N LYS A 255 6.33 18.92 1.14
CA LYS A 255 7.18 19.66 0.21
C LYS A 255 7.71 18.69 -0.84
N GLU A 256 7.72 19.12 -2.11
CA GLU A 256 8.20 18.30 -3.24
C GLU A 256 9.68 17.97 -3.09
N ASP A 257 10.46 18.97 -2.70
CA ASP A 257 11.88 18.81 -2.43
C ASP A 257 12.10 18.52 -0.95
N GLY A 258 12.84 17.46 -0.68
CA GLY A 258 13.37 17.18 0.64
C GLY A 258 14.43 18.20 1.02
N SER A 259 14.87 18.16 2.27
CA SER A 259 15.99 18.95 2.73
C SER A 259 17.25 18.08 2.83
N ALA A 260 18.11 18.12 1.80
CA ALA A 260 19.43 17.48 1.89
C ALA A 260 20.23 17.97 3.13
N ALA A 261 19.87 19.15 3.65
CA ALA A 261 20.46 19.68 4.89
C ALA A 261 20.10 18.83 6.11
N ILE A 262 18.96 18.12 6.10
CA ILE A 262 18.54 17.27 7.24
C ILE A 262 19.56 16.17 7.51
N VAL A 263 20.08 15.54 6.45
CA VAL A 263 21.10 14.47 6.57
C VAL A 263 22.33 14.94 7.33
N SER A 264 22.77 16.19 7.06
CA SER A 264 23.92 16.78 7.75
C SER A 264 23.66 17.08 9.23
N LYS A 265 22.39 17.16 9.64
CA LYS A 265 21.97 17.43 11.02
C LYS A 265 21.81 16.16 11.85
N LEU A 266 21.73 15.00 11.21
CA LEU A 266 21.60 13.71 11.86
C LEU A 266 22.92 13.11 12.33
N GLY A 267 24.03 13.86 12.19
CA GLY A 267 25.32 13.50 12.75
C GLY A 267 26.15 12.59 11.86
N ALA A 268 26.71 11.52 12.45
CA ALA A 268 27.69 10.63 11.82
C ALA A 268 27.35 9.15 12.06
N GLY A 269 28.07 8.26 11.38
CA GLY A 269 27.96 6.81 11.55
C GLY A 269 27.27 6.12 10.37
N ASN A 270 27.05 4.82 10.52
CA ASN A 270 26.43 3.95 9.51
C ASN A 270 24.98 3.63 9.95
N PRO A 271 23.97 4.32 9.45
CA PRO A 271 22.61 4.10 9.87
C PRO A 271 22.04 2.81 9.26
N THR A 272 21.28 2.07 10.05
CA THR A 272 20.51 0.89 9.62
C THR A 272 19.06 1.23 9.32
N ILE A 273 18.52 2.24 10.02
CA ILE A 273 17.16 2.75 9.79
C ILE A 273 17.23 4.26 9.69
N GLY A 274 16.46 4.83 8.76
CA GLY A 274 16.32 6.27 8.63
C GLY A 274 14.90 6.67 8.26
N LEU A 275 14.47 7.81 8.81
CA LEU A 275 13.22 8.49 8.47
C LEU A 275 13.52 9.98 8.33
N SER A 276 13.03 10.61 7.28
CA SER A 276 13.02 12.06 7.14
C SER A 276 11.67 12.54 6.61
N MET A 277 11.24 13.71 7.06
CA MET A 277 10.02 14.36 6.62
C MET A 277 10.28 15.84 6.40
N ASN A 278 9.66 16.41 5.38
CA ASN A 278 9.68 17.84 5.09
C ASN A 278 8.27 18.31 4.70
N MET A 279 7.64 19.07 5.60
CA MET A 279 6.24 19.48 5.49
C MET A 279 6.11 21.00 5.42
N ASP A 280 5.11 21.48 4.71
CA ASP A 280 4.65 22.88 4.80
C ASP A 280 3.74 23.02 6.04
N MET A 281 4.30 23.55 7.11
CA MET A 281 3.61 23.65 8.40
C MET A 281 2.41 24.60 8.36
N LYS A 282 2.40 25.60 7.45
CA LYS A 282 1.27 26.49 7.28
C LYS A 282 0.10 25.76 6.59
N LYS A 283 0.38 25.02 5.52
CA LYS A 283 -0.64 24.16 4.86
C LYS A 283 -1.17 23.09 5.80
N LEU A 284 -0.28 22.43 6.56
CA LEU A 284 -0.68 21.42 7.55
C LEU A 284 -1.61 22.03 8.61
N GLN A 285 -1.26 23.20 9.14
CA GLN A 285 -2.11 23.88 10.12
C GLN A 285 -3.49 24.20 9.53
N GLY A 286 -3.55 24.81 8.35
CA GLY A 286 -4.82 25.12 7.69
C GLY A 286 -5.67 23.85 7.44
N PHE A 287 -5.05 22.75 7.05
CA PHE A 287 -5.75 21.46 6.91
C PHE A 287 -6.32 20.97 8.25
N LEU A 288 -5.52 21.00 9.33
CA LEU A 288 -5.97 20.57 10.65
C LEU A 288 -7.09 21.46 11.22
N GLU A 289 -7.01 22.78 11.05
CA GLU A 289 -8.05 23.71 11.49
C GLU A 289 -9.37 23.48 10.77
N GLU A 290 -9.31 23.20 9.48
CA GLU A 290 -10.50 23.02 8.66
C GLU A 290 -11.15 21.63 8.86
N TYR A 291 -10.35 20.55 8.91
CA TYR A 291 -10.86 19.18 8.84
C TYR A 291 -10.67 18.36 10.14
N SER A 292 -9.75 18.76 11.01
CA SER A 292 -9.45 18.03 12.24
C SER A 292 -9.08 18.95 13.42
N PRO A 293 -9.99 19.90 13.78
CA PRO A 293 -9.67 20.93 14.78
C PRO A 293 -9.36 20.34 16.17
N ASN A 294 -9.92 19.18 16.50
CA ASN A 294 -9.61 18.51 17.76
C ASN A 294 -8.15 18.05 17.82
N THR A 295 -7.58 17.56 16.73
CA THR A 295 -6.16 17.15 16.67
C THR A 295 -5.25 18.36 16.96
N LEU A 296 -5.53 19.53 16.42
CA LEU A 296 -4.74 20.73 16.68
C LEU A 296 -4.86 21.18 18.15
N LYS A 297 -6.06 21.08 18.72
CA LYS A 297 -6.30 21.37 20.14
C LYS A 297 -5.56 20.40 21.05
N ASP A 298 -5.64 19.09 20.76
CA ASP A 298 -4.95 18.05 21.51
C ASP A 298 -3.43 18.19 21.45
N LEU A 299 -2.89 18.58 20.28
CA LEU A 299 -1.47 18.94 20.14
C LEU A 299 -1.11 20.12 21.06
N GLY A 300 -1.97 21.15 21.13
CA GLY A 300 -1.78 22.29 22.02
C GLY A 300 -1.81 21.88 23.49
N GLU A 301 -2.79 21.11 23.93
CA GLU A 301 -2.95 20.67 25.32
C GLU A 301 -1.82 19.75 25.79
N ASN A 302 -1.36 18.83 24.91
CA ASN A 302 -0.30 17.87 25.23
C ASN A 302 1.13 18.42 25.08
N ALA A 303 1.31 19.52 24.34
CA ALA A 303 2.63 20.11 24.09
C ALA A 303 3.24 20.77 25.35
N GLY A 304 2.43 21.07 26.38
CA GLY A 304 2.85 21.64 27.66
C GLY A 304 3.38 23.08 27.59
N GLY A 305 3.17 23.86 28.63
CA GLY A 305 3.81 25.15 28.90
C GLY A 305 3.81 26.17 27.74
N ALA A 306 5.01 26.55 27.29
CA ALA A 306 5.19 27.58 26.27
C ALA A 306 4.66 27.15 24.88
N ALA A 307 4.71 25.89 24.53
CA ALA A 307 4.22 25.41 23.24
C ALA A 307 2.68 25.51 23.16
N SER A 308 1.98 25.14 24.24
CA SER A 308 0.52 25.32 24.32
C SER A 308 0.12 26.79 24.18
N PHE A 309 0.84 27.68 24.85
CA PHE A 309 0.61 29.12 24.75
C PHE A 309 0.84 29.65 23.34
N LEU A 310 1.93 29.24 22.69
CA LEU A 310 2.26 29.66 21.33
C LEU A 310 1.29 29.11 20.29
N LEU A 311 0.84 27.86 20.43
CA LEU A 311 -0.19 27.29 19.57
C LEU A 311 -1.53 28.02 19.75
N ALA A 312 -1.91 28.34 20.99
CA ALA A 312 -3.15 29.05 21.28
C ALA A 312 -3.13 30.54 20.85
N SER A 313 -1.95 31.18 20.88
CA SER A 313 -1.79 32.61 20.59
C SER A 313 -1.25 32.90 19.18
N GLY A 314 -0.71 31.93 18.49
CA GLY A 314 0.03 32.10 17.23
C GLY A 314 -0.82 32.32 15.99
N GLY A 315 -2.16 32.16 16.10
CA GLY A 315 -3.09 32.32 14.96
C GLY A 315 -2.75 31.36 13.81
N GLU A 316 -3.05 31.78 12.58
CA GLU A 316 -2.90 30.98 11.34
C GLU A 316 -1.46 30.55 11.02
N ASP A 317 -0.45 31.06 11.72
CA ASP A 317 0.97 30.74 11.50
C ASP A 317 1.61 30.02 12.72
N ALA A 318 0.81 29.53 13.67
CA ALA A 318 1.30 28.99 14.95
C ALA A 318 2.29 27.82 14.73
N LEU A 319 1.91 26.82 13.93
CA LEU A 319 2.79 25.66 13.65
C LEU A 319 4.05 26.08 12.89
N SER A 320 3.96 26.95 11.89
CA SER A 320 5.12 27.41 11.12
C SER A 320 6.05 28.32 11.92
N ASN A 321 5.54 29.02 12.94
CA ASN A 321 6.35 29.78 13.89
C ASN A 321 7.12 28.86 14.86
N LEU A 322 6.57 27.69 15.18
CA LEU A 322 7.23 26.69 16.06
C LEU A 322 8.17 25.76 15.31
N PHE A 323 7.76 25.28 14.14
CA PHE A 323 8.46 24.25 13.37
C PHE A 323 8.71 24.66 11.94
N SER A 324 9.86 24.31 11.36
CA SER A 324 10.16 24.52 9.93
C SER A 324 9.48 23.49 9.03
N GLY A 325 9.03 22.37 9.62
CA GLY A 325 8.51 21.20 8.93
C GLY A 325 9.55 20.10 8.64
N GLU A 326 10.82 20.36 8.93
CA GLU A 326 11.88 19.39 8.77
C GLU A 326 12.00 18.50 10.02
N VAL A 327 11.89 17.19 9.85
CA VAL A 327 12.10 16.19 10.90
C VAL A 327 12.93 15.05 10.34
N GLY A 328 13.91 14.58 11.10
CA GLY A 328 14.70 13.43 10.73
C GLY A 328 15.09 12.59 11.93
N ALA A 329 15.20 11.28 11.73
CA ALA A 329 15.70 10.35 12.71
C ALA A 329 16.47 9.23 12.02
N VAL A 330 17.53 8.76 12.66
CA VAL A 330 18.29 7.59 12.23
C VAL A 330 18.64 6.71 13.43
N MET A 331 18.63 5.42 13.20
CA MET A 331 19.23 4.42 14.10
C MET A 331 20.60 4.08 13.56
N VAL A 332 21.64 4.19 14.39
CA VAL A 332 23.04 3.96 14.02
C VAL A 332 23.49 2.64 14.62
N GLY A 333 24.13 1.80 13.83
CA GLY A 333 24.54 0.45 14.23
C GLY A 333 23.46 -0.60 14.00
N ALA A 334 23.84 -1.85 14.18
CA ALA A 334 22.93 -2.98 14.00
C ALA A 334 22.03 -3.14 15.24
N PRO A 335 20.71 -3.33 15.07
CA PRO A 335 19.86 -3.72 16.18
C PRO A 335 20.30 -5.07 16.73
N ASN A 336 20.35 -5.18 18.05
CA ASN A 336 20.69 -6.41 18.73
C ASN A 336 19.57 -6.78 19.69
N ALA A 337 19.00 -7.98 19.54
CA ALA A 337 17.90 -8.46 20.37
C ALA A 337 18.25 -8.52 21.87
N TYR A 338 19.53 -8.66 22.23
CA TYR A 338 20.01 -8.80 23.61
C TYR A 338 20.47 -7.49 24.24
N GLU A 339 20.94 -6.51 23.47
CA GLU A 339 21.51 -5.26 23.97
C GLU A 339 20.54 -4.08 23.93
N GLY A 340 19.34 -4.28 23.38
CA GLY A 340 18.33 -3.24 23.26
C GLY A 340 18.48 -2.39 21.99
N LEU A 341 17.90 -1.18 22.04
CA LEU A 341 17.93 -0.26 20.90
C LEU A 341 19.35 0.19 20.59
N SER A 342 19.70 0.16 19.32
CA SER A 342 20.90 0.80 18.76
C SER A 342 20.93 2.29 19.10
N ASP A 343 22.09 2.91 18.96
CA ASP A 343 22.21 4.36 19.07
C ASP A 343 21.27 5.07 18.08
N PHE A 344 20.64 6.15 18.51
CA PHE A 344 19.75 6.92 17.66
C PHE A 344 20.05 8.41 17.71
N ASN A 345 19.86 9.06 16.57
CA ASN A 345 19.98 10.48 16.42
C ASN A 345 18.70 11.03 15.81
N PHE A 346 18.28 12.21 16.22
CA PHE A 346 17.17 12.89 15.58
C PHE A 346 17.41 14.38 15.44
N PHE A 347 16.66 14.99 14.54
CA PHE A 347 16.64 16.42 14.26
C PHE A 347 15.18 16.89 14.08
N VAL A 348 14.87 18.04 14.67
CA VAL A 348 13.61 18.76 14.46
C VAL A 348 13.93 20.19 14.07
N GLY A 349 13.50 20.60 12.89
CA GLY A 349 13.69 21.95 12.39
C GLY A 349 12.74 22.94 13.09
N LEU A 350 13.27 24.09 13.48
CA LEU A 350 12.56 25.11 14.25
C LEU A 350 12.11 26.29 13.36
N GLY A 351 10.91 26.76 13.61
CA GLY A 351 10.41 28.05 13.15
C GLY A 351 10.98 29.22 13.97
N LYS A 352 10.55 30.42 13.64
CA LYS A 352 11.08 31.69 14.21
C LYS A 352 10.97 31.75 15.75
N GLN A 353 9.95 31.14 16.34
CA GLN A 353 9.67 31.15 17.77
C GLN A 353 9.96 29.81 18.46
N GLY A 354 10.34 28.77 17.69
CA GLY A 354 10.55 27.42 18.19
C GLY A 354 11.73 27.28 19.15
N LYS A 355 12.70 28.21 19.12
CA LYS A 355 13.90 28.12 19.95
C LYS A 355 13.60 28.06 21.46
N MET A 356 12.64 28.85 21.94
CA MET A 356 12.27 28.85 23.36
C MET A 356 11.73 27.48 23.81
N MET A 357 10.91 26.86 22.99
CA MET A 357 10.39 25.51 23.23
C MET A 357 11.53 24.46 23.19
N ALA A 358 12.43 24.57 22.20
CA ALA A 358 13.56 23.68 22.06
C ALA A 358 14.55 23.80 23.25
N ASP A 359 14.80 25.00 23.76
CA ASP A 359 15.62 25.22 24.96
C ASP A 359 15.01 24.56 26.20
N GLN A 360 13.68 24.54 26.34
CA GLN A 360 12.99 23.77 27.38
C GLN A 360 13.10 22.25 27.14
N ALA A 361 12.84 21.79 25.93
CA ALA A 361 12.94 20.38 25.57
C ALA A 361 14.37 19.86 25.79
N LYS A 362 15.41 20.67 25.56
CA LYS A 362 16.80 20.33 25.81
C LYS A 362 17.04 19.87 27.26
N MET A 363 16.41 20.51 28.25
CA MET A 363 16.56 20.14 29.67
C MET A 363 16.10 18.70 29.90
N PHE A 364 14.96 18.31 29.33
CA PHE A 364 14.43 16.95 29.47
C PHE A 364 15.22 15.92 28.66
N LEU A 365 15.53 16.26 27.42
CA LEU A 365 16.30 15.38 26.55
C LEU A 365 17.71 15.09 27.06
N SER A 366 18.34 16.07 27.70
CA SER A 366 19.67 15.89 28.29
C SER A 366 19.71 14.90 29.49
N LEU A 367 18.57 14.43 29.99
CA LEU A 367 18.50 13.36 30.98
C LEU A 367 18.70 11.96 30.36
N GLY A 368 18.40 11.80 29.05
CA GLY A 368 18.47 10.50 28.34
C GLY A 368 19.38 10.50 27.11
N MET A 369 19.74 11.69 26.59
CA MET A 369 20.60 11.81 25.41
C MET A 369 22.01 12.26 25.82
N ALA A 370 23.03 11.70 25.14
CA ALA A 370 24.43 12.02 25.45
C ALA A 370 24.81 13.45 25.03
N GLU A 371 24.17 13.96 23.96
CA GLU A 371 24.36 15.33 23.48
C GLU A 371 23.06 15.90 22.88
N VAL A 372 22.73 17.15 23.23
CA VAL A 372 21.58 17.88 22.70
C VAL A 372 21.99 19.28 22.30
N ASN A 373 21.83 19.60 21.03
CA ASN A 373 22.20 20.89 20.44
C ASN A 373 20.94 21.65 19.99
N VAL A 374 20.83 22.92 20.35
CA VAL A 374 19.77 23.84 19.91
C VAL A 374 20.42 25.05 19.27
N ASP A 375 20.12 25.28 18.00
CA ASP A 375 20.51 26.47 17.28
C ASP A 375 19.28 27.20 16.69
N SER A 376 19.48 28.21 15.87
CA SER A 376 18.40 28.97 15.23
C SER A 376 17.67 28.15 14.12
N LYS A 377 18.18 27.01 13.72
CA LYS A 377 17.64 26.18 12.64
C LYS A 377 16.95 24.94 13.15
N GLY A 378 17.37 24.42 14.33
CA GLY A 378 16.78 23.19 14.84
C GLY A 378 17.31 22.73 16.19
N LEU A 379 16.70 21.67 16.64
CA LEU A 379 17.10 20.86 17.77
C LEU A 379 17.63 19.52 17.24
N SER A 380 18.87 19.19 17.56
CA SER A 380 19.48 17.87 17.28
C SER A 380 19.78 17.18 18.60
N ALA A 381 19.53 15.87 18.67
CA ALA A 381 19.88 15.06 19.82
C ALA A 381 20.50 13.73 19.41
N PHE A 382 21.50 13.29 20.18
CA PHE A 382 22.35 12.13 19.91
C PHE A 382 22.42 11.27 21.17
N SER A 383 22.10 9.99 21.03
CA SER A 383 22.21 9.04 22.15
C SER A 383 23.67 8.75 22.51
N ASN A 384 24.58 8.95 21.56
CA ASN A 384 26.01 8.73 21.72
C ASN A 384 26.79 9.93 21.16
N LYS A 385 27.73 10.47 21.95
CA LYS A 385 28.59 11.61 21.58
C LYS A 385 29.46 11.35 20.34
N ASP A 386 29.83 10.10 20.12
CA ASP A 386 30.66 9.73 18.96
C ASP A 386 29.95 9.94 17.63
N PHE A 387 28.61 9.99 17.63
CA PHE A 387 27.76 10.22 16.47
C PHE A 387 27.30 11.68 16.33
N ALA A 388 27.62 12.54 17.27
CA ALA A 388 27.36 13.97 17.15
C ALA A 388 28.15 14.58 15.99
N PRO A 389 27.64 15.64 15.32
CA PRO A 389 28.34 16.31 14.23
C PRO A 389 29.71 16.80 14.67
N SER A 390 30.74 16.39 13.96
CA SER A 390 32.11 16.85 14.18
C SER A 390 32.83 17.02 12.85
N ALA A 391 33.89 17.80 12.83
CA ALA A 391 34.67 18.05 11.61
C ALA A 391 35.16 16.74 10.99
N GLY A 392 34.75 16.48 9.74
CA GLY A 392 35.12 15.30 8.99
C GLY A 392 34.30 14.03 9.20
N LYS A 393 33.42 14.01 10.20
CA LYS A 393 32.47 12.89 10.40
C LYS A 393 31.12 13.21 9.75
N ARG A 394 30.57 12.27 9.00
CA ARG A 394 29.26 12.38 8.33
C ARG A 394 28.47 11.09 8.46
N LEU A 395 27.15 11.21 8.33
CA LEU A 395 26.27 10.06 8.16
C LEU A 395 26.58 9.39 6.81
N ALA A 396 26.92 8.11 6.84
CA ALA A 396 27.20 7.32 5.64
C ALA A 396 25.89 6.62 5.21
N ILE A 397 25.15 7.27 4.33
CA ILE A 397 23.90 6.68 3.80
C ILE A 397 24.23 5.38 3.08
N PRO A 398 23.52 4.26 3.42
CA PRO A 398 23.79 2.97 2.79
C PRO A 398 23.56 3.00 1.28
N LYS A 399 24.31 2.16 0.55
CA LYS A 399 24.14 2.00 -0.90
C LYS A 399 22.73 1.49 -1.22
N GLY A 400 22.05 2.17 -2.13
CA GLY A 400 20.66 1.93 -2.51
C GLY A 400 19.65 2.74 -1.70
N CYS A 401 20.11 3.58 -0.75
CA CYS A 401 19.28 4.47 0.07
C CYS A 401 19.62 5.96 -0.18
N GLU A 402 20.26 6.30 -1.32
CA GLU A 402 20.80 7.62 -1.63
C GLU A 402 19.73 8.71 -1.78
N GLU A 403 18.45 8.31 -1.92
CA GLU A 403 17.31 9.24 -1.98
C GLU A 403 16.84 9.74 -0.60
N PHE A 404 17.45 9.23 0.48
CA PHE A 404 17.13 9.66 1.84
C PHE A 404 17.32 11.17 2.01
N GLY A 405 16.27 11.84 2.48
CA GLY A 405 16.21 13.29 2.68
C GLY A 405 15.88 14.11 1.43
N LYS A 406 15.67 13.51 0.25
CA LYS A 406 15.46 14.25 -1.01
C LYS A 406 14.00 14.47 -1.39
N LYS A 407 13.05 13.82 -0.71
CA LYS A 407 11.61 13.93 -0.94
C LYS A 407 10.88 14.41 0.31
N GLY A 408 9.59 14.71 0.17
CA GLY A 408 8.74 15.15 1.27
C GLY A 408 8.77 14.19 2.46
N ILE A 409 8.70 12.88 2.21
CA ILE A 409 8.97 11.82 3.20
C ILE A 409 9.92 10.82 2.55
N THR A 410 10.97 10.42 3.28
CA THR A 410 11.83 9.30 2.88
C THR A 410 12.15 8.44 4.09
N ALA A 411 12.18 7.14 3.88
CA ALA A 411 12.62 6.20 4.90
C ALA A 411 13.44 5.07 4.28
N PHE A 412 14.28 4.46 5.09
CA PHE A 412 14.95 3.23 4.70
C PHE A 412 15.17 2.29 5.89
N VAL A 413 15.26 1.00 5.58
CA VAL A 413 15.80 -0.04 6.44
C VAL A 413 16.90 -0.74 5.66
N ASN A 414 18.13 -0.75 6.18
CA ASN A 414 19.26 -1.44 5.58
C ASN A 414 19.63 -2.65 6.43
N LEU A 415 19.45 -3.84 5.86
CA LEU A 415 19.75 -5.11 6.52
C LEU A 415 21.08 -5.72 6.04
N GLU A 416 21.81 -5.02 5.17
CA GLU A 416 23.13 -5.48 4.71
C GLU A 416 24.12 -5.45 5.89
N GLY A 417 24.65 -6.63 6.24
CA GLY A 417 25.58 -6.78 7.37
C GLY A 417 24.93 -6.82 8.76
N VAL A 418 23.59 -6.77 8.85
CA VAL A 418 22.88 -6.97 10.10
C VAL A 418 22.81 -8.46 10.42
N ASP A 419 23.25 -8.86 11.60
CA ASP A 419 23.08 -10.23 12.08
C ASP A 419 21.65 -10.42 12.60
N LEU A 420 20.84 -11.09 11.79
CA LEU A 420 19.45 -11.40 12.11
C LEU A 420 19.30 -12.74 12.87
N SER A 421 20.40 -13.46 13.14
CA SER A 421 20.35 -14.76 13.83
C SER A 421 19.89 -14.71 15.26
N SER A 422 20.01 -13.52 15.90
CA SER A 422 19.52 -13.26 17.25
C SER A 422 18.00 -13.07 17.35
N PHE A 423 17.31 -12.98 16.20
CA PHE A 423 15.86 -12.82 16.14
C PHE A 423 15.22 -14.15 15.72
N GLU A 424 14.23 -14.59 16.46
CA GLU A 424 13.44 -15.77 16.09
C GLU A 424 12.34 -15.37 15.11
N PHE A 425 12.50 -15.74 13.86
CA PHE A 425 11.49 -15.54 12.81
C PHE A 425 10.78 -16.84 12.48
N GLU A 426 9.46 -16.81 12.44
CA GLU A 426 8.64 -17.95 12.09
C GLU A 426 8.10 -17.87 10.66
N ASN A 427 8.11 -18.99 9.95
CA ASN A 427 7.44 -19.18 8.65
C ASN A 427 7.76 -18.05 7.64
N TRP A 428 6.71 -17.37 7.14
CA TRP A 428 6.82 -16.28 6.15
C TRP A 428 7.71 -15.11 6.59
N GLN A 429 7.91 -14.90 7.90
CA GLN A 429 8.78 -13.84 8.41
C GLN A 429 10.23 -14.05 8.00
N LYS A 430 10.64 -15.29 7.71
CA LYS A 430 11.99 -15.61 7.24
C LYS A 430 12.34 -14.98 5.89
N ILE A 431 11.36 -14.48 5.13
CA ILE A 431 11.59 -13.68 3.92
C ILE A 431 12.52 -12.50 4.23
N ILE A 432 12.55 -11.99 5.46
CA ILE A 432 13.46 -10.92 5.88
C ILE A 432 14.94 -11.28 5.63
N TYR A 433 15.31 -12.57 5.67
CA TYR A 433 16.68 -13.01 5.37
C TYR A 433 17.08 -12.80 3.91
N LEU A 434 16.11 -12.70 3.00
CA LEU A 434 16.34 -12.42 1.58
C LEU A 434 16.57 -10.93 1.33
N ILE A 435 16.13 -10.05 2.23
CA ILE A 435 16.11 -8.60 2.03
C ILE A 435 17.46 -8.00 2.32
N LYS A 436 17.94 -7.18 1.39
CA LYS A 436 19.12 -6.32 1.54
C LYS A 436 18.74 -4.97 2.14
N ASN A 437 17.79 -4.27 1.51
CA ASN A 437 17.25 -3.01 2.00
C ASN A 437 15.79 -2.81 1.58
N ILE A 438 15.12 -1.92 2.30
CA ILE A 438 13.79 -1.40 1.98
C ILE A 438 13.94 0.11 1.93
N THR A 439 13.46 0.75 0.86
CA THR A 439 13.41 2.20 0.74
C THR A 439 11.98 2.66 0.49
N PHE A 440 11.63 3.78 1.07
CA PHE A 440 10.34 4.44 0.89
C PHE A 440 10.56 5.92 0.62
N GLU A 441 9.86 6.43 -0.37
CA GLU A 441 9.82 7.85 -0.72
C GLU A 441 8.38 8.26 -1.04
N MET A 442 8.02 9.48 -0.65
CA MET A 442 6.69 10.04 -0.86
C MET A 442 6.76 11.55 -1.02
N ASP A 443 5.99 12.06 -1.95
CA ASP A 443 5.71 13.49 -2.14
C ASP A 443 4.21 13.68 -2.45
N ASN A 444 3.81 14.88 -2.85
CA ASN A 444 2.40 15.16 -3.18
C ASN A 444 1.93 14.42 -4.44
N ALA A 445 2.83 13.99 -5.32
CA ALA A 445 2.48 13.27 -6.54
C ALA A 445 2.25 11.77 -6.31
N GLY A 446 2.82 11.21 -5.23
CA GLY A 446 2.67 9.80 -4.91
C GLY A 446 3.74 9.25 -3.99
N SER A 447 3.87 7.92 -3.98
CA SER A 447 4.86 7.22 -3.16
C SER A 447 5.48 6.06 -3.91
N ARG A 448 6.69 5.66 -3.46
CA ARG A 448 7.41 4.50 -3.98
C ARG A 448 8.06 3.75 -2.83
N LEU A 449 7.75 2.46 -2.71
CA LEU A 449 8.39 1.51 -1.81
C LEU A 449 9.17 0.49 -2.64
N VAL A 450 10.44 0.30 -2.36
CA VAL A 450 11.27 -0.71 -3.01
C VAL A 450 11.85 -1.64 -1.96
N ILE A 451 11.61 -2.93 -2.13
CA ILE A 451 12.24 -3.99 -1.34
C ILE A 451 13.31 -4.60 -2.25
N THR A 452 14.57 -4.51 -1.87
CA THR A 452 15.71 -5.02 -2.63
C THR A 452 16.20 -6.32 -2.00
N ALA A 453 16.32 -7.38 -2.79
CA ALA A 453 16.87 -8.65 -2.36
C ALA A 453 18.41 -8.62 -2.26
N LYS A 454 18.97 -9.53 -1.45
CA LYS A 454 20.41 -9.78 -1.39
C LYS A 454 20.92 -10.38 -2.70
N ASP A 455 20.15 -11.30 -3.29
CA ASP A 455 20.41 -11.83 -4.63
C ASP A 455 19.62 -11.03 -5.67
N GLY A 456 20.35 -10.23 -6.47
CA GLY A 456 19.78 -9.45 -7.56
C GLY A 456 19.61 -10.21 -8.88
N SER A 457 20.00 -11.49 -8.95
CA SER A 457 20.00 -12.26 -10.20
C SER A 457 18.66 -12.89 -10.52
N GLU A 458 17.86 -13.25 -9.49
CA GLU A 458 16.56 -13.88 -9.60
C GLU A 458 15.41 -12.93 -9.21
N ASN A 459 14.19 -13.27 -9.64
CA ASN A 459 12.98 -12.55 -9.24
C ASN A 459 12.75 -12.72 -7.73
N MET A 460 12.45 -11.64 -7.02
CA MET A 460 12.27 -11.69 -5.56
C MET A 460 11.08 -12.57 -5.15
N LEU A 461 10.01 -12.60 -5.95
CA LEU A 461 8.87 -13.49 -5.69
C LEU A 461 9.28 -14.95 -5.75
N LYS A 462 10.12 -15.34 -6.75
CA LYS A 462 10.65 -16.70 -6.84
C LYS A 462 11.48 -17.07 -5.61
N GLN A 463 12.41 -16.19 -5.21
CA GLN A 463 13.23 -16.42 -4.00
C GLN A 463 12.35 -16.65 -2.76
N SER A 464 11.26 -15.87 -2.62
CA SER A 464 10.31 -16.01 -1.51
C SER A 464 9.55 -17.33 -1.56
N VAL A 465 9.12 -17.75 -2.75
CA VAL A 465 8.42 -19.03 -2.96
C VAL A 465 9.34 -20.21 -2.70
N ASP A 466 10.57 -20.18 -3.21
CA ASP A 466 11.57 -21.24 -2.98
C ASP A 466 11.83 -21.44 -1.48
N LEU A 467 12.01 -20.33 -0.73
CA LEU A 467 12.17 -20.40 0.73
C LEU A 467 10.96 -21.04 1.43
N MET A 468 9.74 -20.68 1.03
CA MET A 468 8.52 -21.25 1.61
C MET A 468 8.37 -22.74 1.29
N VAL A 469 8.76 -23.16 0.09
CA VAL A 469 8.71 -24.56 -0.34
C VAL A 469 9.73 -25.40 0.44
N GLU A 470 10.94 -24.90 0.65
CA GLU A 470 11.96 -25.56 1.48
C GLU A 470 11.45 -25.78 2.91
N GLU A 471 10.85 -24.75 3.53
CA GLU A 471 10.30 -24.89 4.89
C GLU A 471 9.12 -25.87 4.98
N LEU A 472 8.28 -25.93 3.95
CA LEU A 472 7.20 -26.93 3.89
C LEU A 472 7.75 -28.33 3.74
N ALA A 473 8.78 -28.53 2.92
CA ALA A 473 9.43 -29.82 2.72
C ALA A 473 10.08 -30.32 4.03
N ASP A 474 10.75 -29.45 4.76
CA ASP A 474 11.37 -29.80 6.06
C ASP A 474 10.31 -30.20 7.11
N LYS A 475 9.18 -29.51 7.16
CA LYS A 475 8.06 -29.85 8.07
C LYS A 475 7.41 -31.19 7.69
N ILE A 476 7.22 -31.46 6.40
CA ILE A 476 6.67 -32.76 5.92
C ILE A 476 7.67 -33.89 6.17
N GLY A 477 8.95 -33.65 5.93
CA GLY A 477 10.02 -34.63 6.24
C GLY A 477 10.11 -34.93 7.73
N ALA A 478 9.94 -33.96 8.61
CA ALA A 478 9.93 -34.16 10.05
C ALA A 478 8.68 -34.91 10.57
N LEU A 479 7.57 -34.89 9.83
CA LEU A 479 6.34 -35.64 10.16
C LEU A 479 6.37 -37.10 9.67
N THR A 480 7.32 -37.46 8.81
CA THR A 480 7.48 -38.79 8.24
C THR A 480 8.62 -39.62 8.87
N LEU A 481 9.32 -39.08 9.85
CA LEU A 481 10.30 -39.72 10.74
C LEU A 481 9.70 -39.97 12.12
#